data_7d2097ef35c9b6076ea6b800623ca867
#
_entry.id   7d2097ef35c9b6076ea6b800623ca867
#
_cell.length_a   1.000
_cell.length_b   1.000
_cell.length_c   1.000
_cell.angle_alpha   90.00
_cell.angle_beta   90.00
_cell.angle_gamma   90.00
#
_symmetry.space_group_name_H-M   'P 1'
#
loop_
_entity.id
_entity.type
_entity.pdbx_description
1 polymer ?
#
loop_
_entity_poly.entity_id
_entity_poly.type
_entity_poly.pdbx_seq_one_letter_code
_entity_poly.pdbx_strand_id
1 'polypeptide(L)'
;MSEYLVAPATTWNRFVQEDMKVKDWIEPSYAQLTEGYDVVLTGIPLSRSSISASAASEYPDFFRKSWHLFTTYSIDEDVDIRNLRVADLGDVKMHGTNILQCHENIEQAMLEIQKGCPNSFYVQIGGDHSTTAPIVRAMAKYTGKRIGILQFDTHLDLRAIDTDGPTNGTPIRQLLDAGVIRGEDVYNIGLHGFYNAPSLIKAADQYGVNRITLKQFRKTSAQQLIEQVMQELAEKVDLVYVTVDMDVLDITYAPGVPASTPGGMRTDELFDLLYEVGKYDIVRGMDFVCLDPYRDTRELQTVKSGVYAFMKIMVSRFVHVRS
;
A
#
# COMPACT_ATOMS: atom_id res chain seq x y z
N MET A 1 10.71 -20.76 9.59
CA MET A 1 11.10 -19.89 8.46
C MET A 1 10.06 -20.04 7.37
N SER A 2 9.68 -18.94 6.74
CA SER A 2 8.71 -18.94 5.65
C SER A 2 9.28 -19.63 4.40
N GLU A 3 8.46 -20.38 3.70
CA GLU A 3 8.80 -20.97 2.41
C GLU A 3 8.76 -19.94 1.27
N TYR A 4 7.92 -18.91 1.44
CA TYR A 4 7.61 -17.91 0.40
C TYR A 4 8.37 -16.60 0.56
N LEU A 5 9.19 -16.43 1.60
CA LEU A 5 9.97 -15.22 1.82
C LEU A 5 11.47 -15.48 1.64
N VAL A 6 12.18 -14.43 1.19
CA VAL A 6 13.64 -14.39 1.06
C VAL A 6 14.19 -13.09 1.65
N ALA A 7 15.47 -13.09 2.01
CA ALA A 7 16.15 -11.85 2.38
C ALA A 7 16.14 -10.87 1.19
N PRO A 8 15.97 -9.56 1.44
CA PRO A 8 16.00 -8.55 0.38
C PRO A 8 17.43 -8.30 -0.12
N ALA A 9 17.56 -7.67 -1.30
CA ALA A 9 18.86 -7.31 -1.84
C ALA A 9 19.58 -6.26 -0.97
N THR A 10 18.84 -5.27 -0.45
CA THR A 10 19.38 -4.25 0.47
C THR A 10 19.12 -4.64 1.92
N THR A 11 20.20 -4.72 2.69
CA THR A 11 20.19 -4.96 4.14
C THR A 11 20.98 -3.87 4.86
N TRP A 12 20.63 -3.58 6.11
CA TRP A 12 21.32 -2.61 6.93
C TRP A 12 21.92 -3.24 8.19
N ASN A 13 23.13 -2.81 8.55
CA ASN A 13 23.68 -3.06 9.88
C ASN A 13 23.07 -2.02 10.83
N ARG A 14 22.37 -2.50 11.86
CA ARG A 14 21.71 -1.64 12.85
C ARG A 14 22.72 -1.10 13.86
N PHE A 15 22.59 0.20 14.14
CA PHE A 15 23.32 0.86 15.23
C PHE A 15 22.30 1.65 16.07
N VAL A 16 22.09 1.21 17.32
CA VAL A 16 21.22 1.94 18.25
C VAL A 16 21.97 3.18 18.71
N GLN A 17 21.45 4.34 18.39
CA GLN A 17 22.02 5.65 18.72
C GLN A 17 20.95 6.53 19.35
N GLU A 18 21.36 7.66 19.94
CA GLU A 18 20.44 8.69 20.45
C GLU A 18 19.53 9.20 19.31
N ASP A 19 20.12 9.52 18.16
CA ASP A 19 19.40 9.93 16.94
C ASP A 19 19.06 8.69 16.08
N MET A 20 17.97 8.00 16.41
CA MET A 20 17.54 6.79 15.72
C MET A 20 17.15 7.07 14.27
N LYS A 21 17.81 6.38 13.33
CA LYS A 21 17.41 6.38 11.91
C LYS A 21 16.44 5.22 11.62
N VAL A 22 15.61 5.39 10.60
CA VAL A 22 14.65 4.36 10.18
C VAL A 22 15.37 3.05 9.84
N LYS A 23 16.56 3.09 9.20
CA LYS A 23 17.40 1.91 8.92
C LYS A 23 17.86 1.15 10.18
N ASP A 24 17.96 1.86 11.32
CA ASP A 24 18.38 1.28 12.60
C ASP A 24 17.15 0.87 13.45
N TRP A 25 16.01 1.47 13.20
CA TRP A 25 14.74 1.20 13.86
C TRP A 25 14.09 -0.09 13.35
N ILE A 26 13.96 -0.25 12.03
CA ILE A 26 13.32 -1.44 11.43
C ILE A 26 14.21 -2.66 11.64
N GLU A 27 13.65 -3.68 12.28
CA GLU A 27 14.37 -4.90 12.65
C GLU A 27 14.40 -5.90 11.48
N PRO A 28 15.58 -6.37 11.05
CA PRO A 28 15.68 -7.40 10.03
C PRO A 28 15.23 -8.75 10.62
N SER A 29 14.09 -9.25 10.16
CA SER A 29 13.51 -10.54 10.57
C SER A 29 13.21 -11.42 9.34
N TYR A 30 14.14 -11.44 8.38
CA TYR A 30 13.95 -12.04 7.07
C TYR A 30 13.51 -13.50 7.15
N ALA A 31 12.34 -13.78 6.57
CA ALA A 31 11.68 -15.09 6.57
C ALA A 31 11.39 -15.69 7.97
N GLN A 32 11.58 -14.92 9.05
CA GLN A 32 11.26 -15.32 10.42
C GLN A 32 9.93 -14.68 10.83
N LEU A 33 8.93 -15.52 11.04
CA LEU A 33 7.58 -15.09 11.45
C LEU A 33 7.48 -15.21 12.95
N THR A 34 7.73 -14.12 13.67
CA THR A 34 7.74 -14.06 15.13
C THR A 34 6.68 -13.08 15.59
N GLU A 35 5.88 -13.48 16.56
CA GLU A 35 4.89 -12.63 17.21
C GLU A 35 5.54 -11.46 17.96
N GLY A 36 4.74 -10.43 18.20
CA GLY A 36 5.11 -9.29 19.05
C GLY A 36 5.64 -8.08 18.30
N TYR A 37 5.64 -8.06 16.97
CA TYR A 37 5.83 -6.84 16.20
C TYR A 37 4.49 -6.10 16.04
N ASP A 38 4.52 -4.78 16.23
CA ASP A 38 3.36 -3.91 15.99
C ASP A 38 3.10 -3.75 14.49
N VAL A 39 4.18 -3.74 13.70
CA VAL A 39 4.15 -3.59 12.24
C VAL A 39 5.12 -4.57 11.59
N VAL A 40 4.70 -5.17 10.49
CA VAL A 40 5.58 -6.00 9.65
C VAL A 40 5.57 -5.50 8.21
N LEU A 41 6.78 -5.36 7.65
CA LEU A 41 7.01 -4.95 6.26
C LEU A 41 7.35 -6.17 5.41
N THR A 42 6.86 -6.19 4.16
CA THR A 42 7.19 -7.21 3.16
C THR A 42 7.32 -6.57 1.79
N GLY A 43 8.40 -6.85 1.08
CA GLY A 43 8.56 -6.43 -0.30
C GLY A 43 7.88 -7.39 -1.28
N ILE A 44 7.29 -6.85 -2.35
CA ILE A 44 6.65 -7.63 -3.41
C ILE A 44 7.23 -7.23 -4.77
N PRO A 45 8.37 -7.80 -5.19
CA PRO A 45 9.11 -7.39 -6.38
C PRO A 45 8.51 -7.93 -7.69
N LEU A 46 7.27 -7.50 -8.03
CA LEU A 46 6.56 -7.86 -9.26
C LEU A 46 6.24 -6.61 -10.09
N SER A 47 6.61 -6.60 -11.38
CA SER A 47 6.27 -5.52 -12.31
C SER A 47 5.83 -6.02 -13.70
N ARG A 48 5.88 -7.32 -13.91
CA ARG A 48 5.62 -7.93 -15.23
C ARG A 48 4.14 -8.01 -15.60
N SER A 49 3.25 -7.75 -14.67
CA SER A 49 1.80 -7.60 -14.90
C SER A 49 1.38 -6.14 -15.16
N SER A 50 2.32 -5.23 -15.22
CA SER A 50 2.03 -3.84 -15.56
C SER A 50 1.71 -3.68 -17.05
N ILE A 51 0.64 -2.95 -17.37
CA ILE A 51 0.23 -2.62 -18.76
C ILE A 51 1.27 -1.69 -19.40
N SER A 52 1.84 -0.76 -18.62
CA SER A 52 2.94 0.11 -19.04
C SER A 52 4.27 -0.54 -18.67
N ALA A 53 5.32 -0.28 -19.46
CA ALA A 53 6.67 -0.69 -19.09
C ALA A 53 7.04 -0.15 -17.71
N SER A 54 7.42 -1.03 -16.79
CA SER A 54 7.60 -0.70 -15.38
C SER A 54 8.74 -1.51 -14.76
N ALA A 55 9.55 -0.86 -13.93
CA ALA A 55 10.50 -1.47 -13.02
C ALA A 55 10.04 -1.39 -11.55
N ALA A 56 8.73 -1.39 -11.31
CA ALA A 56 8.19 -1.36 -9.95
C ALA A 56 8.61 -2.56 -9.09
N SER A 57 9.11 -3.65 -9.68
CA SER A 57 9.77 -4.74 -8.96
C SER A 57 10.99 -4.31 -8.15
N GLU A 58 11.62 -3.19 -8.50
CA GLU A 58 12.78 -2.65 -7.79
C GLU A 58 12.39 -1.73 -6.62
N TYR A 59 11.13 -1.35 -6.53
CA TYR A 59 10.67 -0.42 -5.48
C TYR A 59 10.97 -0.90 -4.06
N PRO A 60 10.74 -2.16 -3.68
CA PRO A 60 11.06 -2.63 -2.32
C PRO A 60 12.53 -2.38 -1.93
N ASP A 61 13.46 -2.59 -2.85
CA ASP A 61 14.89 -2.37 -2.63
C ASP A 61 15.22 -0.88 -2.48
N PHE A 62 14.68 -0.02 -3.36
CA PHE A 62 14.90 1.42 -3.28
C PHE A 62 14.22 2.06 -2.08
N PHE A 63 13.06 1.55 -1.64
CA PHE A 63 12.40 1.94 -0.41
C PHE A 63 13.33 1.73 0.80
N ARG A 64 13.93 0.53 0.92
CA ARG A 64 14.89 0.20 1.99
C ARG A 64 16.14 1.07 1.91
N LYS A 65 16.70 1.29 0.72
CA LYS A 65 17.86 2.17 0.50
C LYS A 65 17.65 3.57 1.05
N SER A 66 16.43 4.07 1.04
CA SER A 66 16.10 5.42 1.48
C SER A 66 15.92 5.57 3.00
N TRP A 67 15.88 4.50 3.78
CA TRP A 67 15.66 4.55 5.24
C TRP A 67 16.72 5.35 6.01
N HIS A 68 17.95 5.44 5.51
CA HIS A 68 19.01 6.23 6.16
C HIS A 68 18.74 7.73 6.17
N LEU A 69 17.82 8.21 5.33
CA LEU A 69 17.48 9.64 5.21
C LEU A 69 16.55 10.11 6.33
N PHE A 70 15.78 9.20 6.93
CA PHE A 70 14.70 9.51 7.86
C PHE A 70 15.10 9.16 9.31
N THR A 71 14.55 9.92 10.27
CA THR A 71 14.59 9.62 11.69
C THR A 71 13.24 9.10 12.16
N THR A 72 13.18 8.53 13.37
CA THR A 72 11.93 8.09 13.99
C THR A 72 11.14 9.23 14.66
N TYR A 73 11.73 10.42 14.75
CA TYR A 73 11.11 11.59 15.35
C TYR A 73 10.33 12.41 14.33
N SER A 74 9.04 12.63 14.61
CA SER A 74 8.19 13.56 13.87
C SER A 74 8.20 14.92 14.54
N ILE A 75 8.65 15.94 13.81
CA ILE A 75 8.65 17.31 14.30
C ILE A 75 7.25 17.94 14.29
N ASP A 76 6.40 17.49 13.38
CA ASP A 76 5.04 18.02 13.23
C ASP A 76 4.15 17.61 14.42
N GLU A 77 4.28 16.38 14.89
CA GLU A 77 3.50 15.82 16.00
C GLU A 77 4.27 15.82 17.33
N ASP A 78 5.54 16.25 17.33
CA ASP A 78 6.45 16.27 18.50
C ASP A 78 6.55 14.90 19.19
N VAL A 79 6.72 13.82 18.38
CA VAL A 79 6.72 12.45 18.88
C VAL A 79 7.83 11.60 18.25
N ASP A 80 8.45 10.73 19.05
CA ASP A 80 9.40 9.71 18.62
C ASP A 80 8.74 8.33 18.63
N ILE A 81 8.61 7.73 17.47
CA ILE A 81 7.95 6.41 17.29
C ILE A 81 8.91 5.23 17.47
N ARG A 82 10.15 5.44 17.97
CA ARG A 82 11.16 4.39 18.15
C ARG A 82 10.69 3.16 18.95
N ASN A 83 9.70 3.37 19.82
CA ASN A 83 9.11 2.30 20.64
C ASN A 83 8.07 1.44 19.89
N LEU A 84 7.67 1.80 18.67
CA LEU A 84 6.88 0.94 17.80
C LEU A 84 7.80 -0.18 17.28
N ARG A 85 7.43 -1.43 17.51
CA ARG A 85 8.24 -2.57 17.07
C ARG A 85 7.93 -2.91 15.62
N VAL A 86 8.87 -2.62 14.74
CA VAL A 86 8.72 -2.82 13.29
C VAL A 86 9.73 -3.84 12.78
N ALA A 87 9.26 -4.84 12.04
CA ALA A 87 10.13 -5.84 11.41
C ALA A 87 10.02 -5.82 9.87
N ASP A 88 11.14 -5.98 9.21
CA ASP A 88 11.21 -6.29 7.78
C ASP A 88 11.34 -7.80 7.59
N LEU A 89 10.33 -8.41 6.99
CA LEU A 89 10.27 -9.85 6.76
C LEU A 89 10.96 -10.30 5.46
N GLY A 90 11.49 -9.35 4.68
CA GLY A 90 12.11 -9.59 3.39
C GLY A 90 11.14 -9.49 2.22
N ASP A 91 11.45 -10.17 1.13
CA ASP A 91 10.70 -10.11 -0.12
C ASP A 91 9.98 -11.43 -0.40
N VAL A 92 8.79 -11.33 -1.02
CA VAL A 92 8.08 -12.50 -1.54
C VAL A 92 8.85 -13.09 -2.74
N LYS A 93 9.01 -14.40 -2.76
CA LYS A 93 9.63 -15.12 -3.88
C LYS A 93 8.79 -14.99 -5.14
N MET A 94 9.38 -14.48 -6.21
CA MET A 94 8.71 -14.36 -7.51
C MET A 94 9.11 -15.49 -8.45
N HIS A 95 8.14 -16.02 -9.20
CA HIS A 95 8.43 -16.91 -10.31
C HIS A 95 8.97 -16.10 -11.50
N GLY A 96 9.99 -16.61 -12.21
CA GLY A 96 10.66 -15.88 -13.30
C GLY A 96 9.78 -15.42 -14.46
N THR A 97 8.75 -16.21 -14.83
CA THR A 97 7.93 -15.97 -16.04
C THR A 97 6.42 -16.15 -15.83
N ASN A 98 5.98 -16.84 -14.77
CA ASN A 98 4.57 -17.13 -14.53
C ASN A 98 3.96 -16.14 -13.53
N ILE A 99 3.11 -15.24 -14.01
CA ILE A 99 2.44 -14.21 -13.18
C ILE A 99 1.45 -14.85 -12.19
N LEU A 100 0.69 -15.84 -12.61
CA LEU A 100 -0.27 -16.52 -11.72
C LEU A 100 0.45 -17.21 -10.56
N GLN A 101 1.62 -17.80 -10.82
CA GLN A 101 2.46 -18.35 -9.74
C GLN A 101 3.02 -17.26 -8.82
N CYS A 102 3.34 -16.07 -9.35
CA CYS A 102 3.71 -14.95 -8.50
C CYS A 102 2.56 -14.54 -7.58
N HIS A 103 1.35 -14.43 -8.11
CA HIS A 103 0.15 -14.12 -7.30
C HIS A 103 -0.14 -15.19 -6.26
N GLU A 104 0.02 -16.48 -6.61
CA GLU A 104 -0.10 -17.59 -5.65
C GLU A 104 0.95 -17.44 -4.52
N ASN A 105 2.20 -17.19 -4.87
CA ASN A 105 3.28 -16.99 -3.88
C ASN A 105 2.98 -15.80 -2.95
N ILE A 106 2.41 -14.69 -3.48
CA ILE A 106 2.00 -13.54 -2.68
C ILE A 106 0.89 -13.96 -1.70
N GLU A 107 -0.14 -14.64 -2.18
CA GLU A 107 -1.25 -15.09 -1.33
C GLU A 107 -0.77 -16.03 -0.22
N GLN A 108 0.09 -17.00 -0.54
CA GLN A 108 0.64 -17.94 0.45
C GLN A 108 1.58 -17.26 1.45
N ALA A 109 2.45 -16.35 0.98
CA ALA A 109 3.30 -15.55 1.88
C ALA A 109 2.46 -14.75 2.87
N MET A 110 1.41 -14.09 2.41
CA MET A 110 0.53 -13.31 3.26
C MET A 110 -0.24 -14.18 4.27
N LEU A 111 -0.66 -15.39 3.87
CA LEU A 111 -1.27 -16.35 4.80
C LEU A 111 -0.29 -16.79 5.89
N GLU A 112 0.97 -17.07 5.54
CA GLU A 112 2.01 -17.39 6.53
C GLU A 112 2.29 -16.22 7.46
N ILE A 113 2.42 -15.00 6.93
CA ILE A 113 2.66 -13.77 7.71
C ILE A 113 1.55 -13.55 8.72
N GLN A 114 0.29 -13.64 8.30
CA GLN A 114 -0.86 -13.44 9.19
C GLN A 114 -0.95 -14.51 10.28
N LYS A 115 -0.56 -15.75 10.01
CA LYS A 115 -0.47 -16.82 11.01
C LYS A 115 0.66 -16.59 12.02
N GLY A 116 1.82 -16.12 11.56
CA GLY A 116 3.00 -15.89 12.38
C GLY A 116 3.00 -14.56 13.13
N CYS A 117 2.28 -13.57 12.60
CA CYS A 117 2.21 -12.19 13.14
C CYS A 117 0.75 -11.70 13.18
N PRO A 118 -0.18 -12.39 13.91
CA PRO A 118 -1.63 -12.19 13.74
C PRO A 118 -2.14 -10.80 14.17
N ASN A 119 -1.42 -10.13 15.07
CA ASN A 119 -1.81 -8.84 15.66
C ASN A 119 -1.08 -7.65 15.05
N SER A 120 -0.19 -7.87 14.08
CA SER A 120 0.58 -6.82 13.44
C SER A 120 -0.26 -6.02 12.44
N PHE A 121 0.17 -4.79 12.19
CA PHE A 121 -0.24 -4.03 11.03
C PHE A 121 0.64 -4.43 9.84
N TYR A 122 0.02 -4.80 8.72
CA TYR A 122 0.74 -5.34 7.56
C TYR A 122 1.02 -4.24 6.54
N VAL A 123 2.28 -4.03 6.18
CA VAL A 123 2.70 -3.06 5.17
C VAL A 123 3.41 -3.78 4.04
N GLN A 124 2.85 -3.72 2.83
CA GLN A 124 3.48 -4.28 1.65
C GLN A 124 4.07 -3.16 0.79
N ILE A 125 5.35 -3.28 0.50
CA ILE A 125 6.03 -2.39 -0.43
C ILE A 125 6.03 -3.10 -1.77
N GLY A 126 5.11 -2.67 -2.61
CA GLY A 126 4.74 -3.44 -3.78
C GLY A 126 5.58 -3.23 -4.99
N GLY A 127 5.23 -3.98 -5.95
CA GLY A 127 5.48 -3.88 -7.35
C GLY A 127 4.36 -3.11 -8.05
N ASP A 128 3.82 -3.67 -9.13
CA ASP A 128 2.64 -3.11 -9.79
C ASP A 128 1.35 -3.40 -9.00
N HIS A 129 0.27 -2.70 -9.30
CA HIS A 129 -0.97 -2.76 -8.53
C HIS A 129 -1.68 -4.13 -8.56
N SER A 130 -1.32 -5.03 -9.49
CA SER A 130 -1.89 -6.38 -9.52
C SER A 130 -1.66 -7.17 -8.24
N THR A 131 -0.64 -6.78 -7.46
CA THR A 131 -0.23 -7.44 -6.21
C THR A 131 -1.24 -7.29 -5.08
N THR A 132 -2.08 -6.26 -5.09
CA THR A 132 -3.10 -5.99 -4.07
C THR A 132 -4.17 -7.10 -4.02
N ALA A 133 -4.57 -7.62 -5.17
CA ALA A 133 -5.62 -8.65 -5.20
C ALA A 133 -5.27 -9.93 -4.41
N PRO A 134 -4.10 -10.58 -4.60
CA PRO A 134 -3.72 -11.75 -3.81
C PRO A 134 -3.51 -11.44 -2.32
N ILE A 135 -3.06 -10.23 -1.97
CA ILE A 135 -2.92 -9.81 -0.57
C ILE A 135 -4.29 -9.79 0.13
N VAL A 136 -5.26 -9.12 -0.48
CA VAL A 136 -6.62 -9.00 0.09
C VAL A 136 -7.33 -10.35 0.12
N ARG A 137 -7.13 -11.22 -0.90
CA ARG A 137 -7.63 -12.60 -0.86
C ARG A 137 -7.09 -13.39 0.34
N ALA A 138 -5.78 -13.27 0.59
CA ALA A 138 -5.15 -13.92 1.76
C ALA A 138 -5.76 -13.40 3.06
N MET A 139 -5.97 -12.08 3.17
CA MET A 139 -6.58 -11.46 4.36
C MET A 139 -8.01 -11.96 4.58
N ALA A 140 -8.83 -12.00 3.53
CA ALA A 140 -10.20 -12.53 3.62
C ALA A 140 -10.21 -14.02 4.00
N LYS A 141 -9.35 -14.82 3.39
CA LYS A 141 -9.24 -16.27 3.65
C LYS A 141 -8.77 -16.58 5.07
N TYR A 142 -7.80 -15.83 5.59
CA TYR A 142 -7.27 -16.02 6.92
C TYR A 142 -8.26 -15.61 8.02
N THR A 143 -8.90 -14.44 7.85
CA THR A 143 -9.74 -13.85 8.89
C THR A 143 -11.18 -14.32 8.84
N GLY A 144 -11.68 -14.71 7.66
CA GLY A 144 -13.11 -14.95 7.41
C GLY A 144 -13.99 -13.72 7.55
N LYS A 145 -13.40 -12.52 7.56
CA LYS A 145 -14.05 -11.24 7.83
C LYS A 145 -14.40 -10.49 6.54
N ARG A 146 -15.41 -9.61 6.62
CA ARG A 146 -15.76 -8.68 5.54
C ARG A 146 -14.73 -7.56 5.49
N ILE A 147 -14.15 -7.34 4.30
CA ILE A 147 -13.05 -6.38 4.09
C ILE A 147 -13.55 -5.22 3.24
N GLY A 148 -13.31 -4.00 3.71
CA GLY A 148 -13.42 -2.77 2.94
C GLY A 148 -12.08 -2.38 2.30
N ILE A 149 -12.14 -1.70 1.18
CA ILE A 149 -10.97 -1.16 0.48
C ILE A 149 -11.03 0.36 0.48
N LEU A 150 -9.95 0.97 0.95
CA LEU A 150 -9.68 2.40 0.77
C LEU A 150 -8.53 2.54 -0.21
N GLN A 151 -8.85 2.94 -1.45
CA GLN A 151 -7.91 3.07 -2.55
C GLN A 151 -7.59 4.55 -2.78
N PHE A 152 -6.31 4.88 -2.81
CA PHE A 152 -5.79 6.17 -3.27
C PHE A 152 -5.18 5.97 -4.66
N ASP A 153 -5.84 6.48 -5.71
CA ASP A 153 -5.51 6.14 -7.07
C ASP A 153 -6.12 7.15 -8.08
N THR A 154 -5.41 7.37 -9.17
CA THR A 154 -5.94 8.08 -10.34
C THR A 154 -6.92 7.22 -11.14
N HIS A 155 -6.76 5.88 -11.08
CA HIS A 155 -7.51 4.90 -11.85
C HIS A 155 -8.56 4.15 -10.99
N LEU A 156 -9.55 3.56 -11.66
CA LEU A 156 -10.57 2.73 -10.99
C LEU A 156 -10.15 1.28 -10.80
N ASP A 157 -9.18 0.80 -11.59
CA ASP A 157 -8.68 -0.57 -11.57
C ASP A 157 -9.76 -1.67 -11.73
N LEU A 158 -10.74 -1.31 -12.54
CA LEU A 158 -11.91 -2.13 -12.87
C LEU A 158 -11.86 -2.72 -14.29
N ARG A 159 -10.67 -2.79 -14.91
CA ARG A 159 -10.54 -3.45 -16.22
C ARG A 159 -10.95 -4.91 -16.09
N ALA A 160 -11.66 -5.41 -17.11
CA ALA A 160 -12.02 -6.83 -17.17
C ALA A 160 -10.75 -7.70 -17.23
N ILE A 161 -10.81 -8.87 -16.63
CA ILE A 161 -9.76 -9.88 -16.72
C ILE A 161 -10.00 -10.66 -18.01
N ASP A 162 -9.35 -10.23 -19.06
CA ASP A 162 -9.44 -10.83 -20.39
C ASP A 162 -8.36 -11.89 -20.60
N THR A 163 -8.02 -12.14 -21.85
CA THR A 163 -6.98 -13.07 -22.28
C THR A 163 -5.59 -12.74 -21.73
N ASP A 164 -5.36 -11.49 -21.35
CA ASP A 164 -4.06 -11.02 -20.84
C ASP A 164 -3.81 -11.38 -19.36
N GLY A 165 -4.87 -11.87 -18.67
CA GLY A 165 -4.80 -12.22 -17.25
C GLY A 165 -4.78 -11.00 -16.31
N PRO A 166 -4.33 -11.19 -15.07
CA PRO A 166 -4.29 -10.12 -14.08
C PRO A 166 -3.22 -9.09 -14.43
N THR A 167 -3.61 -7.80 -14.43
CA THR A 167 -2.72 -6.66 -14.68
C THR A 167 -2.85 -5.62 -13.54
N ASN A 168 -1.99 -4.59 -13.56
CA ASN A 168 -2.09 -3.48 -12.63
C ASN A 168 -3.40 -2.68 -12.73
N GLY A 169 -4.16 -2.80 -13.81
CA GLY A 169 -5.48 -2.18 -13.97
C GLY A 169 -6.67 -3.06 -13.57
N THR A 170 -6.42 -4.19 -12.90
CA THR A 170 -7.46 -5.19 -12.61
C THR A 170 -7.65 -5.57 -11.13
N PRO A 171 -6.87 -5.07 -10.13
CA PRO A 171 -6.92 -5.65 -8.79
C PRO A 171 -8.29 -5.56 -8.12
N ILE A 172 -8.96 -4.43 -8.23
CA ILE A 172 -10.30 -4.25 -7.66
C ILE A 172 -11.33 -5.14 -8.38
N ARG A 173 -11.25 -5.22 -9.72
CA ARG A 173 -12.12 -6.09 -10.50
C ARG A 173 -11.96 -7.56 -10.13
N GLN A 174 -10.72 -8.03 -9.95
CA GLN A 174 -10.44 -9.41 -9.51
C GLN A 174 -11.14 -9.75 -8.19
N LEU A 175 -11.08 -8.86 -7.23
CA LEU A 175 -11.67 -9.06 -5.91
C LEU A 175 -13.21 -9.06 -5.96
N LEU A 176 -13.80 -8.18 -6.77
CA LEU A 176 -15.24 -8.08 -6.96
C LEU A 176 -15.79 -9.32 -7.67
N ASP A 177 -15.18 -9.73 -8.81
CA ASP A 177 -15.62 -10.88 -9.59
C ASP A 177 -15.49 -12.20 -8.80
N ALA A 178 -14.48 -12.29 -7.91
CA ALA A 178 -14.30 -13.43 -7.02
C ALA A 178 -15.19 -13.38 -5.76
N GLY A 179 -15.98 -12.33 -5.56
CA GLY A 179 -16.83 -12.16 -4.38
C GLY A 179 -16.07 -11.98 -3.06
N VAL A 180 -14.79 -11.60 -3.13
CA VAL A 180 -13.94 -11.39 -1.96
C VAL A 180 -14.32 -10.10 -1.24
N ILE A 181 -14.66 -9.07 -2.02
CA ILE A 181 -15.14 -7.77 -1.52
C ILE A 181 -16.45 -7.40 -2.20
N ARG A 182 -17.15 -6.41 -1.65
CA ARG A 182 -18.34 -5.81 -2.28
C ARG A 182 -18.01 -4.41 -2.76
N GLY A 183 -18.59 -3.98 -3.89
CA GLY A 183 -18.31 -2.66 -4.43
C GLY A 183 -18.72 -1.51 -3.50
N GLU A 184 -19.81 -1.67 -2.75
CA GLU A 184 -20.27 -0.71 -1.73
C GLU A 184 -19.29 -0.50 -0.56
N ASP A 185 -18.29 -1.40 -0.42
CA ASP A 185 -17.23 -1.35 0.58
C ASP A 185 -15.90 -0.83 0.00
N VAL A 186 -15.90 -0.44 -1.28
CA VAL A 186 -14.72 0.14 -1.96
C VAL A 186 -14.89 1.64 -2.08
N TYR A 187 -13.92 2.39 -1.56
CA TYR A 187 -13.80 3.84 -1.73
C TYR A 187 -12.51 4.15 -2.48
N ASN A 188 -12.62 4.76 -3.65
CA ASN A 188 -11.47 5.25 -4.41
C ASN A 188 -11.41 6.78 -4.31
N ILE A 189 -10.32 7.30 -3.75
CA ILE A 189 -10.03 8.71 -3.54
C ILE A 189 -8.85 9.12 -4.42
N GLY A 190 -9.03 10.15 -5.25
CA GLY A 190 -7.96 10.66 -6.09
C GLY A 190 -8.30 10.71 -7.58
N LEU A 191 -9.40 10.13 -7.98
CA LEU A 191 -9.86 10.11 -9.37
C LEU A 191 -9.87 11.52 -9.98
N HIS A 192 -9.22 11.69 -11.14
CA HIS A 192 -9.18 12.98 -11.82
C HIS A 192 -8.93 12.84 -13.33
N GLY A 193 -9.03 13.95 -14.04
CA GLY A 193 -8.64 14.07 -15.44
C GLY A 193 -9.39 13.14 -16.40
N PHE A 194 -8.65 12.55 -17.34
CA PHE A 194 -9.17 11.84 -18.50
C PHE A 194 -8.70 10.38 -18.53
N TYR A 195 -8.32 9.81 -17.40
CA TYR A 195 -7.63 8.51 -17.29
C TYR A 195 -8.58 7.32 -17.10
N ASN A 196 -9.87 7.58 -16.88
CA ASN A 196 -10.88 6.52 -16.73
C ASN A 196 -11.89 6.56 -17.88
N ALA A 197 -11.88 5.52 -18.70
CA ALA A 197 -12.81 5.37 -19.82
C ALA A 197 -14.27 5.23 -19.35
N PRO A 198 -15.27 5.63 -20.16
CA PRO A 198 -16.69 5.48 -19.81
C PRO A 198 -17.10 4.05 -19.43
N SER A 199 -16.45 3.03 -20.00
CA SER A 199 -16.68 1.63 -19.65
C SER A 199 -16.30 1.30 -18.21
N LEU A 200 -15.22 1.91 -17.68
CA LEU A 200 -14.80 1.75 -16.29
C LEU A 200 -15.74 2.49 -15.32
N ILE A 201 -16.26 3.65 -15.72
CA ILE A 201 -17.29 4.35 -14.95
C ILE A 201 -18.54 3.50 -14.85
N LYS A 202 -18.99 2.90 -15.99
CA LYS A 202 -20.14 1.99 -16.01
C LYS A 202 -19.90 0.77 -15.12
N ALA A 203 -18.70 0.20 -15.12
CA ALA A 203 -18.35 -0.90 -14.23
C ALA A 203 -18.41 -0.47 -12.76
N ALA A 204 -17.87 0.69 -12.41
CA ALA A 204 -17.96 1.22 -11.05
C ALA A 204 -19.41 1.39 -10.59
N ASP A 205 -20.30 1.89 -11.46
CA ASP A 205 -21.73 2.03 -11.17
C ASP A 205 -22.40 0.66 -10.98
N GLN A 206 -22.07 -0.33 -11.82
CA GLN A 206 -22.62 -1.69 -11.74
C GLN A 206 -22.22 -2.43 -10.46
N TYR A 207 -20.99 -2.26 -9.98
CA TYR A 207 -20.52 -2.85 -8.73
C TYR A 207 -20.88 -2.02 -7.50
N GLY A 208 -21.26 -0.74 -7.67
CA GLY A 208 -21.54 0.16 -6.57
C GLY A 208 -20.28 0.74 -5.90
N VAL A 209 -19.17 0.88 -6.64
CA VAL A 209 -17.91 1.44 -6.13
C VAL A 209 -18.06 2.94 -5.83
N ASN A 210 -17.67 3.36 -4.63
CA ASN A 210 -17.70 4.75 -4.22
C ASN A 210 -16.51 5.52 -4.81
N ARG A 211 -16.81 6.58 -5.55
CA ARG A 211 -15.82 7.38 -6.29
C ARG A 211 -15.73 8.78 -5.70
N ILE A 212 -14.56 9.15 -5.24
CA ILE A 212 -14.27 10.48 -4.70
C ILE A 212 -13.19 11.13 -5.57
N THR A 213 -13.61 12.09 -6.39
CA THR A 213 -12.67 12.82 -7.25
C THR A 213 -11.82 13.81 -6.45
N LEU A 214 -10.63 14.16 -6.94
CA LEU A 214 -9.83 15.24 -6.36
C LEU A 214 -10.61 16.56 -6.26
N LYS A 215 -11.49 16.84 -7.23
CA LYS A 215 -12.35 18.03 -7.19
C LYS A 215 -13.35 17.99 -6.03
N GLN A 216 -13.82 16.80 -5.63
CA GLN A 216 -14.70 16.64 -4.46
C GLN A 216 -13.88 16.73 -3.17
N PHE A 217 -12.76 16.00 -3.08
CA PHE A 217 -11.86 16.05 -1.93
C PHE A 217 -11.41 17.48 -1.60
N ARG A 218 -10.98 18.26 -2.60
CA ARG A 218 -10.50 19.65 -2.43
C ARG A 218 -11.57 20.65 -1.96
N LYS A 219 -12.81 20.21 -1.72
CA LYS A 219 -13.88 21.01 -1.11
C LYS A 219 -14.06 20.75 0.39
N THR A 220 -13.33 19.82 0.93
CA THR A 220 -13.35 19.41 2.34
C THR A 220 -11.92 19.28 2.87
N SER A 221 -11.74 18.98 4.14
CA SER A 221 -10.44 18.62 4.72
C SER A 221 -10.19 17.12 4.64
N ALA A 222 -8.91 16.70 4.76
CA ALA A 222 -8.54 15.29 4.88
C ALA A 222 -9.27 14.63 6.07
N GLN A 223 -9.30 15.31 7.22
CA GLN A 223 -9.99 14.83 8.42
C GLN A 223 -11.47 14.57 8.15
N GLN A 224 -12.21 15.57 7.66
CA GLN A 224 -13.64 15.42 7.40
C GLN A 224 -13.98 14.32 6.41
N LEU A 225 -13.17 14.20 5.34
CA LEU A 225 -13.37 13.16 4.34
C LEU A 225 -13.13 11.77 4.92
N ILE A 226 -12.02 11.57 5.63
CA ILE A 226 -11.66 10.25 6.19
C ILE A 226 -12.62 9.87 7.32
N GLU A 227 -13.02 10.81 8.19
CA GLU A 227 -14.03 10.56 9.21
C GLU A 227 -15.34 10.05 8.58
N GLN A 228 -15.85 10.70 7.53
CA GLN A 228 -17.04 10.26 6.83
C GLN A 228 -16.87 8.84 6.24
N VAL A 229 -15.81 8.63 5.46
CA VAL A 229 -15.57 7.35 4.79
C VAL A 229 -15.38 6.20 5.80
N MET A 230 -14.62 6.44 6.86
CA MET A 230 -14.37 5.42 7.87
C MET A 230 -15.60 5.12 8.73
N GLN A 231 -16.46 6.10 8.99
CA GLN A 231 -17.73 5.87 9.64
C GLN A 231 -18.63 4.97 8.78
N GLU A 232 -18.76 5.27 7.48
CA GLU A 232 -19.56 4.46 6.54
C GLU A 232 -19.01 3.04 6.37
N LEU A 233 -17.66 2.86 6.39
CA LEU A 233 -17.03 1.55 6.32
C LEU A 233 -17.22 0.77 7.64
N ALA A 234 -17.03 1.40 8.79
CA ALA A 234 -17.13 0.74 10.10
C ALA A 234 -18.53 0.14 10.37
N GLU A 235 -19.59 0.68 9.72
CA GLU A 235 -20.94 0.12 9.79
C GLU A 235 -21.13 -1.15 8.96
N LYS A 236 -20.24 -1.41 7.99
CA LYS A 236 -20.41 -2.46 6.97
C LYS A 236 -19.37 -3.57 7.05
N VAL A 237 -18.13 -3.23 7.44
CA VAL A 237 -16.98 -4.13 7.34
C VAL A 237 -16.27 -4.33 8.68
N ASP A 238 -15.61 -5.47 8.82
CA ASP A 238 -14.83 -5.79 10.02
C ASP A 238 -13.40 -5.25 9.96
N LEU A 239 -12.85 -5.14 8.74
CA LEU A 239 -11.47 -4.73 8.48
C LEU A 239 -11.42 -3.82 7.25
N VAL A 240 -10.45 -2.90 7.24
CA VAL A 240 -10.13 -2.08 6.06
C VAL A 240 -8.70 -2.38 5.62
N TYR A 241 -8.53 -2.57 4.32
CA TYR A 241 -7.24 -2.59 3.65
C TYR A 241 -7.07 -1.30 2.84
N VAL A 242 -5.91 -0.67 2.97
CA VAL A 242 -5.56 0.56 2.26
C VAL A 242 -4.62 0.23 1.12
N THR A 243 -4.91 0.68 -0.08
CA THR A 243 -3.97 0.57 -1.21
C THR A 243 -3.65 1.95 -1.76
N VAL A 244 -2.37 2.23 -1.90
CA VAL A 244 -1.85 3.51 -2.39
C VAL A 244 -1.12 3.28 -3.69
N ASP A 245 -1.79 3.54 -4.82
CA ASP A 245 -1.09 3.68 -6.08
C ASP A 245 -0.39 5.05 -6.09
N MET A 246 0.92 5.04 -6.29
CA MET A 246 1.71 6.29 -6.28
C MET A 246 1.39 7.21 -7.46
N ASP A 247 0.61 6.74 -8.45
CA ASP A 247 0.13 7.56 -9.55
C ASP A 247 -1.03 8.51 -9.16
N VAL A 248 -1.58 8.35 -7.95
CA VAL A 248 -2.51 9.32 -7.36
C VAL A 248 -1.86 10.70 -7.23
N LEU A 249 -0.54 10.74 -7.07
CA LEU A 249 0.22 11.97 -6.99
C LEU A 249 0.41 12.61 -8.37
N ASP A 250 0.42 13.94 -8.41
CA ASP A 250 0.76 14.68 -9.61
C ASP A 250 2.18 14.35 -10.10
N ILE A 251 2.37 14.28 -11.41
CA ILE A 251 3.66 13.97 -12.04
C ILE A 251 4.81 14.86 -11.54
N THR A 252 4.51 16.07 -11.07
CA THR A 252 5.52 16.99 -10.53
C THR A 252 6.03 16.54 -9.16
N TYR A 253 5.22 15.80 -8.40
CA TYR A 253 5.58 15.24 -7.10
C TYR A 253 6.07 13.79 -7.19
N ALA A 254 5.51 13.02 -8.13
CA ALA A 254 5.83 11.61 -8.34
C ALA A 254 6.17 11.28 -9.81
N PRO A 255 7.30 11.75 -10.33
CA PRO A 255 7.72 11.42 -11.71
C PRO A 255 8.12 9.95 -11.86
N GLY A 256 8.48 9.26 -10.77
CA GLY A 256 8.89 7.87 -10.73
C GLY A 256 7.72 6.88 -10.75
N VAL A 257 6.70 7.12 -11.56
CA VAL A 257 5.53 6.23 -11.68
C VAL A 257 5.26 5.96 -13.17
N PRO A 258 5.04 4.71 -13.59
CA PRO A 258 4.82 4.37 -15.01
C PRO A 258 3.63 5.09 -15.65
N ALA A 259 2.58 5.32 -14.86
CA ALA A 259 1.35 5.97 -15.31
C ALA A 259 1.14 7.36 -14.68
N SER A 260 2.23 8.08 -14.36
CA SER A 260 2.14 9.42 -13.76
C SER A 260 1.35 10.40 -14.62
N THR A 261 0.54 11.21 -13.97
CA THR A 261 -0.43 12.09 -14.61
C THR A 261 -0.34 13.54 -14.10
N PRO A 262 -0.55 14.55 -14.95
CA PRO A 262 -0.71 15.91 -14.48
C PRO A 262 -2.12 16.14 -13.87
N GLY A 263 -2.20 17.03 -12.89
CA GLY A 263 -3.45 17.36 -12.19
C GLY A 263 -3.77 16.48 -11.00
N GLY A 264 -2.83 15.61 -10.62
CA GLY A 264 -2.95 14.69 -9.49
C GLY A 264 -2.93 15.35 -8.10
N MET A 265 -2.86 14.53 -7.09
CA MET A 265 -2.79 14.92 -5.68
C MET A 265 -1.41 15.51 -5.36
N ARG A 266 -1.36 16.50 -4.47
CA ARG A 266 -0.09 16.95 -3.88
C ARG A 266 0.36 15.96 -2.80
N THR A 267 1.65 15.95 -2.51
CA THR A 267 2.20 15.07 -1.46
C THR A 267 1.63 15.38 -0.08
N ASP A 268 1.45 16.67 0.26
CA ASP A 268 0.85 17.09 1.53
C ASP A 268 -0.60 16.59 1.67
N GLU A 269 -1.39 16.63 0.59
CA GLU A 269 -2.76 16.12 0.57
C GLU A 269 -2.80 14.60 0.88
N LEU A 270 -1.90 13.81 0.26
CA LEU A 270 -1.81 12.37 0.53
C LEU A 270 -1.34 12.07 1.96
N PHE A 271 -0.34 12.81 2.44
CA PHE A 271 0.20 12.62 3.78
C PHE A 271 -0.83 12.91 4.88
N ASP A 272 -1.62 13.96 4.73
CA ASP A 272 -2.71 14.29 5.64
C ASP A 272 -3.79 13.21 5.61
N LEU A 273 -4.20 12.73 4.43
CA LEU A 273 -5.16 11.65 4.30
C LEU A 273 -4.67 10.36 4.99
N LEU A 274 -3.42 9.97 4.78
CA LEU A 274 -2.84 8.77 5.41
C LEU A 274 -2.68 8.92 6.92
N TYR A 275 -2.36 10.11 7.41
CA TYR A 275 -2.35 10.39 8.84
C TYR A 275 -3.74 10.19 9.45
N GLU A 276 -4.78 10.72 8.82
CA GLU A 276 -6.16 10.53 9.28
C GLU A 276 -6.58 9.05 9.25
N VAL A 277 -6.24 8.32 8.19
CA VAL A 277 -6.50 6.86 8.07
C VAL A 277 -5.83 6.07 9.19
N GLY A 278 -4.62 6.44 9.58
CA GLY A 278 -3.86 5.77 10.62
C GLY A 278 -4.51 5.75 12.01
N LYS A 279 -5.47 6.63 12.26
CA LYS A 279 -6.21 6.74 13.55
C LYS A 279 -7.15 5.54 13.81
N TYR A 280 -7.48 4.75 12.78
CA TYR A 280 -8.52 3.72 12.88
C TYR A 280 -7.93 2.31 13.02
N ASP A 281 -8.26 1.62 14.10
CA ASP A 281 -7.77 0.26 14.35
C ASP A 281 -8.33 -0.79 13.38
N ILE A 282 -9.52 -0.56 12.81
CA ILE A 282 -10.05 -1.45 11.78
C ILE A 282 -9.20 -1.48 10.50
N VAL A 283 -8.32 -0.50 10.28
CA VAL A 283 -7.31 -0.52 9.22
C VAL A 283 -6.20 -1.50 9.63
N ARG A 284 -6.12 -2.64 8.94
CA ARG A 284 -5.24 -3.76 9.35
C ARG A 284 -4.06 -3.99 8.42
N GLY A 285 -4.04 -3.35 7.28
CA GLY A 285 -2.92 -3.45 6.37
C GLY A 285 -3.00 -2.45 5.24
N MET A 286 -1.86 -2.27 4.58
CA MET A 286 -1.75 -1.37 3.43
C MET A 286 -0.65 -1.81 2.47
N ASP A 287 -0.73 -1.30 1.25
CA ASP A 287 0.39 -1.34 0.31
C ASP A 287 0.69 0.03 -0.31
N PHE A 288 1.91 0.13 -0.85
CA PHE A 288 2.36 1.19 -1.74
C PHE A 288 2.80 0.54 -3.05
N VAL A 289 2.19 0.90 -4.16
CA VAL A 289 2.38 0.23 -5.46
C VAL A 289 2.69 1.20 -6.60
N CYS A 290 3.06 0.66 -7.75
CA CYS A 290 3.29 1.37 -9.01
C CYS A 290 4.44 2.40 -9.00
N LEU A 291 5.41 2.29 -8.11
CA LEU A 291 6.58 3.15 -8.12
C LEU A 291 7.73 2.49 -8.90
N ASP A 292 8.22 3.19 -9.91
CA ASP A 292 9.37 2.79 -10.74
C ASP A 292 10.58 3.69 -10.44
N PRO A 293 11.55 3.20 -9.67
CA PRO A 293 12.67 4.03 -9.24
C PRO A 293 13.61 4.43 -10.39
N TYR A 294 13.58 3.75 -11.54
CA TYR A 294 14.40 4.11 -12.71
C TYR A 294 13.78 5.25 -13.54
N ARG A 295 12.50 5.53 -13.34
CA ARG A 295 11.84 6.73 -13.89
C ARG A 295 11.93 7.93 -12.96
N ASP A 296 12.31 7.70 -11.70
CA ASP A 296 12.39 8.74 -10.68
C ASP A 296 13.53 9.74 -10.95
N THR A 297 13.51 10.85 -10.26
CA THR A 297 14.62 11.81 -10.29
C THR A 297 15.87 11.17 -9.71
N ARG A 298 17.04 11.73 -10.03
CA ARG A 298 18.32 11.31 -9.44
C ARG A 298 18.28 11.29 -7.90
N GLU A 299 17.49 12.18 -7.30
CA GLU A 299 17.35 12.33 -5.85
C GLU A 299 16.25 11.43 -5.26
N LEU A 300 15.66 10.52 -6.06
CA LEU A 300 14.63 9.58 -5.64
C LEU A 300 13.42 10.27 -4.99
N GLN A 301 12.91 11.29 -5.64
CA GLN A 301 11.81 12.13 -5.15
C GLN A 301 10.55 11.30 -4.83
N THR A 302 10.14 10.43 -5.75
CA THR A 302 8.95 9.58 -5.57
C THR A 302 9.19 8.52 -4.50
N VAL A 303 10.36 7.89 -4.47
CA VAL A 303 10.73 6.91 -3.44
C VAL A 303 10.70 7.55 -2.04
N LYS A 304 11.27 8.75 -1.90
CA LYS A 304 11.22 9.51 -0.64
C LYS A 304 9.79 9.82 -0.21
N SER A 305 8.92 10.18 -1.16
CA SER A 305 7.50 10.42 -0.88
C SER A 305 6.81 9.16 -0.35
N GLY A 306 7.12 7.98 -0.91
CA GLY A 306 6.61 6.70 -0.41
C GLY A 306 7.07 6.38 1.01
N VAL A 307 8.37 6.59 1.32
CA VAL A 307 8.89 6.41 2.69
C VAL A 307 8.24 7.41 3.65
N TYR A 308 8.08 8.66 3.24
CA TYR A 308 7.44 9.69 4.06
C TYR A 308 5.96 9.34 4.34
N ALA A 309 5.22 8.89 3.33
CA ALA A 309 3.85 8.42 3.47
C ALA A 309 3.73 7.27 4.47
N PHE A 310 4.64 6.28 4.39
CA PHE A 310 4.75 5.22 5.40
C PHE A 310 4.98 5.79 6.81
N MET A 311 5.91 6.73 6.97
CA MET A 311 6.20 7.33 8.28
C MET A 311 4.99 8.10 8.84
N LYS A 312 4.23 8.82 8.02
CA LYS A 312 3.03 9.56 8.46
C LYS A 312 1.95 8.62 9.03
N ILE A 313 1.67 7.52 8.40
CA ILE A 313 0.69 6.55 8.95
C ILE A 313 1.24 5.85 10.20
N MET A 314 2.56 5.58 10.28
CA MET A 314 3.17 4.99 11.49
C MET A 314 3.07 5.93 12.69
N VAL A 315 3.34 7.21 12.49
CA VAL A 315 3.18 8.24 13.55
C VAL A 315 1.73 8.29 14.04
N SER A 316 0.77 8.34 13.10
CA SER A 316 -0.65 8.36 13.45
C SER A 316 -1.07 7.12 14.27
N ARG A 317 -0.67 5.93 13.83
CA ARG A 317 -0.97 4.68 14.55
C ARG A 317 -0.31 4.62 15.93
N PHE A 318 0.92 5.11 16.06
CA PHE A 318 1.60 5.18 17.34
C PHE A 318 0.85 6.08 18.34
N VAL A 319 0.36 7.23 17.88
CA VAL A 319 -0.33 8.22 18.71
C VAL A 319 -1.75 7.77 19.10
N HIS A 320 -2.49 7.13 18.17
CA HIS A 320 -3.93 6.95 18.32
C HIS A 320 -4.38 5.50 18.55
N VAL A 321 -3.61 4.51 18.12
CA VAL A 321 -4.01 3.09 18.22
C VAL A 321 -3.27 2.36 19.33
N ARG A 322 -2.02 2.71 19.59
CA ARG A 322 -1.20 2.06 20.62
C ARG A 322 -1.32 2.69 22.01
N SER A 323 -1.88 3.89 22.12
CA SER A 323 -2.07 4.59 23.41
C SER A 323 -3.32 4.01 24.20
#